data_cf41612c4f493c59cb77db30e1ebd90e
#
_entry.id   cf41612c4f493c59cb77db30e1ebd90e
#
_cell.length_a   1.000
_cell.length_b   1.000
_cell.length_c   1.000
_cell.angle_alpha   90.00
_cell.angle_beta   90.00
_cell.angle_gamma   90.00
#
_symmetry.space_group_name_H-M   'P 1'
#
loop_
_entity.id
_entity.type
_entity.pdbx_description
1 polymer ?
#
loop_
_entity_poly.entity_id
_entity_poly.type
_entity_poly.pdbx_seq_one_letter_code
_entity_poly.pdbx_strand_id
1 'polypeptide(L)'
;MQPAELLDIYPTLAELCGLPARSDLEGISLVPQLQNANATRSRPAITSHNQGNHGIRTERWRYIRYADGTEELYDIPQDPNEWTNLASDARFSSVLAEHRRWLPRIDAAPARGSANRVLTYDPATDTAQWEGTLVRRSDPIPGLQ
;
A
#
# COMPACT_ATOMS: atom_id res chain seq x y z
N MET A 1 -16.62 4.83 -2.88
CA MET A 1 -16.31 3.81 -1.82
C MET A 1 -15.13 4.32 -1.01
N GLN A 2 -15.29 4.46 0.31
CA GLN A 2 -14.21 4.95 1.17
C GLN A 2 -13.15 3.86 1.39
N PRO A 3 -11.85 4.17 1.30
CA PRO A 3 -10.80 3.22 1.61
C PRO A 3 -10.73 2.96 3.12
N ALA A 4 -10.18 1.82 3.51
CA ALA A 4 -9.91 1.41 4.88
C ALA A 4 -8.55 0.71 4.95
N GLU A 5 -7.93 0.73 6.12
CA GLU A 5 -6.66 0.04 6.37
C GLU A 5 -6.73 -0.83 7.63
N LEU A 6 -5.84 -1.79 7.75
CA LEU A 6 -5.87 -2.72 8.89
C LEU A 6 -5.69 -2.02 10.25
N LEU A 7 -4.96 -0.90 10.27
CA LEU A 7 -4.77 -0.08 11.48
C LEU A 7 -6.08 0.49 12.02
N ASP A 8 -7.10 0.63 11.18
CA ASP A 8 -8.42 1.16 11.58
C ASP A 8 -9.25 0.18 12.41
N ILE A 9 -8.93 -1.11 12.37
CA ILE A 9 -9.73 -2.16 13.04
C ILE A 9 -9.72 -1.93 14.56
N TYR A 10 -8.55 -1.72 15.16
CA TYR A 10 -8.45 -1.56 16.60
C TYR A 10 -9.23 -0.33 17.13
N PRO A 11 -9.02 0.91 16.62
CA PRO A 11 -9.78 2.06 17.08
C PRO A 11 -11.30 1.93 16.82
N THR A 12 -11.69 1.27 15.73
CA THR A 12 -13.11 0.99 15.45
C THR A 12 -13.73 0.07 16.51
N LEU A 13 -13.07 -1.03 16.83
CA LEU A 13 -13.56 -1.96 17.87
C LEU A 13 -13.56 -1.29 19.24
N ALA A 14 -12.55 -0.51 19.59
CA ALA A 14 -12.50 0.21 20.84
C ALA A 14 -13.70 1.17 20.99
N GLU A 15 -14.02 1.94 19.94
CA GLU A 15 -15.18 2.84 19.93
C GLU A 15 -16.51 2.08 20.03
N LEU A 16 -16.68 1.01 19.26
CA LEU A 16 -17.90 0.18 19.31
C LEU A 16 -18.12 -0.47 20.69
N CYS A 17 -17.04 -0.77 21.42
CA CYS A 17 -17.10 -1.32 22.78
C CYS A 17 -17.19 -0.24 23.85
N GLY A 18 -17.26 1.05 23.52
CA GLY A 18 -17.31 2.15 24.48
C GLY A 18 -16.02 2.32 25.28
N LEU A 19 -14.88 1.84 24.76
CA LEU A 19 -13.58 1.99 25.41
C LEU A 19 -13.00 3.39 25.14
N PRO A 20 -12.16 3.92 26.05
CA PRO A 20 -11.52 5.22 25.85
C PRO A 20 -10.67 5.25 24.58
N ALA A 21 -10.73 6.39 23.86
CA ALA A 21 -9.85 6.61 22.71
C ALA A 21 -8.37 6.63 23.13
N ARG A 22 -7.49 6.09 22.30
CA ARG A 22 -6.04 6.03 22.51
C ARG A 22 -5.33 6.91 21.48
N SER A 23 -4.56 7.86 21.95
CA SER A 23 -3.82 8.82 21.12
C SER A 23 -2.54 8.27 20.49
N ASP A 24 -2.09 7.09 20.91
CA ASP A 24 -0.91 6.39 20.38
C ASP A 24 -1.22 5.51 19.16
N LEU A 25 -2.50 5.41 18.75
CA LEU A 25 -2.91 4.65 17.57
C LEU A 25 -2.82 5.52 16.31
N GLU A 26 -2.24 4.97 15.26
CA GLU A 26 -2.13 5.63 13.96
C GLU A 26 -3.40 5.48 13.11
N GLY A 27 -4.17 4.40 13.30
CA GLY A 27 -5.45 4.16 12.64
C GLY A 27 -6.55 5.09 13.15
N ILE A 28 -7.62 5.20 12.38
CA ILE A 28 -8.82 5.96 12.77
C ILE A 28 -10.04 5.05 12.83
N SER A 29 -11.01 5.38 13.69
CA SER A 29 -12.24 4.62 13.75
C SER A 29 -13.06 4.77 12.46
N LEU A 30 -13.61 3.66 12.00
CA LEU A 30 -14.53 3.56 10.85
C LEU A 30 -16.01 3.61 11.29
N VAL A 31 -16.30 3.85 12.57
CA VAL A 31 -17.69 3.93 13.06
C VAL A 31 -18.52 4.94 12.27
N PRO A 32 -18.02 6.15 11.91
CA PRO A 32 -18.78 7.06 11.07
C PRO A 32 -19.18 6.46 9.71
N GLN A 33 -18.28 5.71 9.07
CA GLN A 33 -18.53 5.04 7.77
C GLN A 33 -19.47 3.82 7.93
N LEU A 34 -19.41 3.13 9.05
CA LEU A 34 -20.35 2.03 9.38
C LEU A 34 -21.76 2.54 9.59
N GLN A 35 -21.92 3.75 10.17
CA GLN A 35 -23.22 4.39 10.39
C GLN A 35 -23.75 5.07 9.13
N ASN A 36 -22.87 5.63 8.31
CA ASN A 36 -23.22 6.31 7.06
C ASN A 36 -22.15 6.05 5.99
N ALA A 37 -22.47 5.25 4.99
CA ALA A 37 -21.57 4.89 3.89
C ALA A 37 -21.02 6.10 3.11
N ASN A 38 -21.65 7.27 3.21
CA ASN A 38 -21.20 8.52 2.59
C ASN A 38 -20.36 9.40 3.53
N ALA A 39 -20.12 8.96 4.78
CA ALA A 39 -19.26 9.70 5.68
C ALA A 39 -17.82 9.74 5.12
N THR A 40 -17.26 10.95 5.07
CA THR A 40 -15.89 11.15 4.55
C THR A 40 -14.85 10.65 5.54
N ARG A 41 -13.76 10.09 5.00
CA ARG A 41 -12.59 9.71 5.79
C ARG A 41 -11.62 10.90 5.86
N SER A 42 -11.06 11.16 7.02
CA SER A 42 -10.15 12.31 7.26
C SER A 42 -8.72 12.09 6.75
N ARG A 43 -8.37 10.84 6.42
CA ARG A 43 -7.04 10.46 5.90
C ARG A 43 -7.17 9.35 4.87
N PRO A 44 -6.21 9.22 3.93
CA PRO A 44 -6.17 8.07 3.03
C PRO A 44 -5.83 6.77 3.79
N ALA A 45 -6.09 5.63 3.18
CA ALA A 45 -5.53 4.36 3.61
C ALA A 45 -4.09 4.25 3.09
N ILE A 46 -3.18 3.80 3.95
CA ILE A 46 -1.76 3.67 3.66
C ILE A 46 -1.38 2.20 3.76
N THR A 47 -0.71 1.69 2.73
CA THR A 47 -0.16 0.34 2.72
C THR A 47 1.34 0.43 2.48
N SER A 48 2.14 -0.19 3.34
CA SER A 48 3.58 -0.30 3.18
C SER A 48 3.99 -1.74 2.91
N HIS A 49 4.85 -1.97 1.93
CA HIS A 49 5.42 -3.27 1.63
C HIS A 49 6.93 -3.14 1.49
N ASN A 50 7.68 -3.64 2.45
CA ASN A 50 9.11 -3.39 2.60
C ASN A 50 9.44 -1.90 2.74
N GLN A 51 10.71 -1.58 2.97
CA GLN A 51 11.18 -0.20 3.05
C GLN A 51 11.07 0.48 1.69
N GLY A 52 10.56 1.70 1.66
CA GLY A 52 10.47 2.54 0.46
C GLY A 52 9.29 2.27 -0.46
N ASN A 53 8.47 1.23 -0.22
CA ASN A 53 7.33 0.93 -1.07
C ASN A 53 6.02 1.22 -0.34
N HIS A 54 5.28 2.21 -0.81
CA HIS A 54 4.07 2.70 -0.17
C HIS A 54 2.94 2.92 -1.17
N GLY A 55 1.74 2.48 -0.82
CA GLY A 55 0.52 2.78 -1.53
C GLY A 55 -0.37 3.72 -0.70
N ILE A 56 -0.86 4.79 -1.31
CA ILE A 56 -1.77 5.77 -0.72
C ILE A 56 -3.09 5.70 -1.47
N ARG A 57 -4.17 5.34 -0.78
CA ARG A 57 -5.49 5.17 -1.37
C ARG A 57 -6.46 6.19 -0.79
N THR A 58 -6.94 7.11 -1.63
CA THR A 58 -8.08 7.99 -1.34
C THR A 58 -9.37 7.42 -1.97
N GLU A 59 -10.48 8.10 -1.86
CA GLU A 59 -11.72 7.67 -2.50
C GLU A 59 -11.57 7.59 -4.03
N ARG A 60 -10.89 8.56 -4.63
CA ARG A 60 -10.73 8.66 -6.08
C ARG A 60 -9.41 8.11 -6.57
N TRP A 61 -8.30 8.38 -5.86
CA TRP A 61 -6.97 8.16 -6.37
C TRP A 61 -6.28 6.98 -5.70
N ARG A 62 -5.47 6.27 -6.46
CA ARG A 62 -4.43 5.39 -5.95
C ARG A 62 -3.08 5.90 -6.39
N TYR A 63 -2.23 6.19 -5.43
CA TYR A 63 -0.84 6.58 -5.64
C TYR A 63 0.07 5.52 -5.07
N ILE A 64 1.13 5.16 -5.79
CA ILE A 64 2.15 4.20 -5.37
C ILE A 64 3.51 4.86 -5.50
N ARG A 65 4.35 4.70 -4.49
CA ARG A 65 5.76 5.07 -4.51
C ARG A 65 6.60 3.84 -4.29
N TYR A 66 7.56 3.63 -5.15
CA TYR A 66 8.53 2.54 -5.06
C TYR A 66 9.85 2.99 -4.44
N ALA A 67 10.62 2.03 -3.89
CA ALA A 67 11.90 2.29 -3.23
C ALA A 67 12.96 2.90 -4.17
N ASP A 68 12.87 2.62 -5.48
CA ASP A 68 13.74 3.22 -6.51
C ASP A 68 13.36 4.65 -6.89
N GLY A 69 12.28 5.17 -6.30
CA GLY A 69 11.78 6.51 -6.55
C GLY A 69 10.77 6.61 -7.68
N THR A 70 10.45 5.53 -8.39
CA THR A 70 9.38 5.52 -9.38
C THR A 70 8.01 5.66 -8.74
N GLU A 71 7.05 6.17 -9.50
CA GLU A 71 5.72 6.50 -9.00
C GLU A 71 4.63 6.05 -9.97
N GLU A 72 3.48 5.73 -9.41
CA GLU A 72 2.26 5.48 -10.16
C GLU A 72 1.10 6.27 -9.58
N LEU A 73 0.20 6.70 -10.44
CA LEU A 73 -1.04 7.38 -10.08
C LEU A 73 -2.19 6.90 -10.96
N TYR A 74 -3.31 6.54 -10.35
CA TYR A 74 -4.48 6.04 -11.04
C TYR A 74 -5.75 6.75 -10.59
N ASP A 75 -6.62 7.15 -11.54
CA ASP A 75 -7.96 7.68 -11.29
C ASP A 75 -8.97 6.53 -11.28
N ILE A 76 -9.23 5.96 -10.12
CA ILE A 76 -9.97 4.71 -9.99
C ILE A 76 -11.38 4.74 -10.58
N PRO A 77 -12.17 5.84 -10.44
CA PRO A 77 -13.46 5.94 -11.14
C PRO A 77 -13.37 5.88 -12.66
N GLN A 78 -12.26 6.33 -13.26
CA GLN A 78 -12.06 6.33 -14.71
C GLN A 78 -11.29 5.11 -15.19
N ASP A 79 -10.42 4.59 -14.38
CA ASP A 79 -9.55 3.44 -14.67
C ASP A 79 -9.55 2.45 -13.49
N PRO A 80 -10.62 1.68 -13.28
CA PRO A 80 -10.75 0.76 -12.16
C PRO A 80 -9.75 -0.41 -12.22
N ASN A 81 -9.16 -0.66 -13.38
CA ASN A 81 -8.17 -1.71 -13.59
C ASN A 81 -6.72 -1.23 -13.51
N GLU A 82 -6.51 0.08 -13.31
CA GLU A 82 -5.17 0.66 -13.14
C GLU A 82 -4.24 0.40 -14.35
N TRP A 83 -4.77 0.54 -15.56
CA TRP A 83 -4.01 0.29 -16.79
C TRP A 83 -3.20 1.49 -17.25
N THR A 84 -3.60 2.70 -16.85
CA THR A 84 -2.98 3.93 -17.34
C THR A 84 -2.33 4.69 -16.19
N ASN A 85 -1.00 4.62 -16.09
CA ASN A 85 -0.24 5.38 -15.10
C ASN A 85 -0.21 6.87 -15.46
N LEU A 86 -0.77 7.72 -14.61
CA LEU A 86 -0.87 9.18 -14.77
C LEU A 86 0.28 9.94 -14.08
N ALA A 87 1.24 9.28 -13.44
CA ALA A 87 2.27 9.93 -12.64
C ALA A 87 3.21 10.83 -13.46
N SER A 88 3.39 10.56 -14.75
CA SER A 88 4.20 11.39 -15.65
C SER A 88 3.45 12.55 -16.30
N ASP A 89 2.12 12.62 -16.14
CA ASP A 89 1.29 13.65 -16.75
C ASP A 89 1.28 14.92 -15.88
N ALA A 90 1.81 16.01 -16.40
CA ALA A 90 1.93 17.30 -15.70
C ALA A 90 0.58 17.85 -15.19
N ARG A 91 -0.54 17.46 -15.80
CA ARG A 91 -1.89 17.86 -15.36
C ARG A 91 -2.23 17.37 -13.97
N PHE A 92 -1.62 16.28 -13.51
CA PHE A 92 -1.86 15.66 -12.19
C PHE A 92 -0.76 15.96 -11.16
N SER A 93 0.15 16.89 -11.43
CA SER A 93 1.26 17.24 -10.53
C SER A 93 0.79 17.66 -9.13
N SER A 94 -0.33 18.38 -9.02
CA SER A 94 -0.91 18.77 -7.73
C SER A 94 -1.45 17.57 -6.96
N VAL A 95 -2.07 16.62 -7.64
CA VAL A 95 -2.59 15.38 -7.04
C VAL A 95 -1.44 14.54 -6.51
N LEU A 96 -0.36 14.40 -7.28
CA LEU A 96 0.87 13.73 -6.83
C LEU A 96 1.45 14.40 -5.59
N ALA A 97 1.58 15.74 -5.61
CA ALA A 97 2.14 16.49 -4.49
C ALA A 97 1.30 16.32 -3.20
N GLU A 98 -0.03 16.26 -3.34
CA GLU A 98 -0.93 16.00 -2.22
C GLU A 98 -0.71 14.60 -1.64
N HIS A 99 -0.65 13.56 -2.50
CA HIS A 99 -0.49 12.19 -2.06
C HIS A 99 0.89 11.93 -1.44
N ARG A 100 1.95 12.54 -1.96
CA ARG A 100 3.30 12.46 -1.39
C ARG A 100 3.38 12.94 0.07
N ARG A 101 2.48 13.84 0.51
CA ARG A 101 2.44 14.32 1.90
C ARG A 101 2.04 13.24 2.90
N TRP A 102 1.38 12.18 2.41
CA TRP A 102 0.93 11.05 3.22
C TRP A 102 1.96 9.93 3.31
N LEU A 103 3.08 10.02 2.59
CA LEU A 103 4.14 9.03 2.73
C LEU A 103 4.64 8.99 4.18
N PRO A 104 4.90 7.79 4.74
CA PRO A 104 5.39 7.65 6.09
C PRO A 104 6.64 8.48 6.34
N ARG A 105 6.67 9.20 7.47
CA ARG A 105 7.85 9.97 7.88
C ARG A 105 8.94 9.08 8.47
N ILE A 106 8.54 7.96 9.06
CA ILE A 106 9.41 6.92 9.59
C ILE A 106 9.22 5.71 8.71
N ASP A 107 10.25 5.35 7.97
CA ASP A 107 10.29 4.19 7.08
C ASP A 107 11.41 3.26 7.58
N ALA A 108 11.03 2.43 8.55
CA ALA A 108 11.97 1.59 9.27
C ALA A 108 12.58 0.52 8.34
N ALA A 109 13.88 0.29 8.49
CA ALA A 109 14.53 -0.84 7.85
C ALA A 109 13.91 -2.17 8.33
N PRO A 110 13.94 -3.23 7.49
CA PRO A 110 13.48 -4.55 7.88
C PRO A 110 14.16 -5.03 9.17
N ALA A 111 13.39 -5.66 10.05
CA ALA A 111 13.96 -6.26 11.26
C ALA A 111 14.99 -7.34 10.90
N ARG A 112 16.02 -7.50 11.72
CA ARG A 112 17.01 -8.56 11.52
C ARG A 112 16.31 -9.93 11.47
N GLY A 113 16.62 -10.71 10.41
CA GLY A 113 16.03 -12.03 10.18
C GLY A 113 14.62 -12.01 9.60
N SER A 114 14.06 -10.84 9.28
CA SER A 114 12.84 -10.79 8.48
C SER A 114 13.15 -11.18 7.04
N ALA A 115 12.35 -12.08 6.48
CA ALA A 115 12.50 -12.48 5.08
C ALA A 115 12.17 -11.29 4.17
N ASN A 116 13.09 -10.96 3.29
CA ASN A 116 12.82 -10.01 2.21
C ASN A 116 12.16 -10.81 1.06
N ARG A 117 10.83 -10.83 1.03
CA ARG A 117 10.04 -11.58 0.04
C ARG A 117 10.00 -10.85 -1.30
N VAL A 118 11.15 -10.53 -1.83
CA VAL A 118 11.29 -9.93 -3.16
C VAL A 118 11.79 -11.00 -4.12
N LEU A 119 11.02 -11.24 -5.16
CA LEU A 119 11.46 -12.02 -6.31
C LEU A 119 12.39 -11.14 -7.14
N THR A 120 13.64 -11.55 -7.29
CA THR A 120 14.56 -10.92 -8.25
C THR A 120 14.78 -11.85 -9.44
N TYR A 121 14.64 -11.31 -10.65
CA TYR A 121 14.86 -12.05 -11.89
C TYR A 121 16.08 -11.50 -12.62
N ASP A 122 17.00 -12.40 -12.98
CA ASP A 122 18.15 -12.07 -13.81
C ASP A 122 17.91 -12.58 -15.25
N PRO A 123 17.65 -11.67 -16.21
CA PRO A 123 17.41 -12.06 -17.59
C PRO A 123 18.64 -12.61 -18.30
N ALA A 124 19.87 -12.30 -17.82
CA ALA A 124 21.10 -12.79 -18.45
C ALA A 124 21.31 -14.29 -18.20
N THR A 125 20.85 -14.77 -17.06
CA THR A 125 20.99 -16.17 -16.64
C THR A 125 19.68 -16.97 -16.69
N ASP A 126 18.57 -16.30 -17.00
CA ASP A 126 17.19 -16.85 -16.93
C ASP A 126 16.93 -17.53 -15.57
N THR A 127 17.32 -16.85 -14.50
CA THR A 127 17.15 -17.34 -13.14
C THR A 127 16.39 -16.34 -12.28
N ALA A 128 15.60 -16.86 -11.33
CA ALA A 128 14.96 -16.05 -10.32
C ALA A 128 15.49 -16.41 -8.92
N GLN A 129 15.61 -15.42 -8.05
CA GLN A 129 15.92 -15.65 -6.65
C GLN A 129 14.69 -15.33 -5.80
N TRP A 130 14.28 -16.29 -5.00
CA TRP A 130 13.15 -16.18 -4.07
C TRP A 130 13.58 -16.65 -2.68
N GLU A 131 13.50 -15.77 -1.70
CA GLU A 131 13.84 -16.08 -0.28
C GLU A 131 15.19 -16.79 -0.11
N GLY A 132 16.20 -16.38 -0.89
CA GLY A 132 17.53 -16.98 -0.86
C GLY A 132 17.66 -18.27 -1.67
N THR A 133 16.58 -18.75 -2.28
CA THR A 133 16.59 -19.92 -3.17
C THR A 133 16.72 -19.48 -4.62
N LEU A 134 17.72 -20.01 -5.33
CA LEU A 134 17.88 -19.82 -6.76
C LEU A 134 16.93 -20.78 -7.49
N VAL A 135 16.05 -20.23 -8.31
CA VAL A 135 15.08 -20.97 -9.14
C VAL A 135 15.49 -20.83 -10.62
N ARG A 136 15.61 -21.94 -11.32
CA ARG A 136 15.88 -22.00 -12.75
C ARG A 136 14.63 -22.40 -13.51
N ARG A 137 14.56 -22.05 -14.78
CA ARG A 137 13.43 -22.44 -15.65
C ARG A 137 13.21 -23.95 -15.72
N SER A 138 14.30 -24.73 -15.57
CA SER A 138 14.27 -26.21 -15.60
C SER A 138 13.83 -26.82 -14.27
N ASP A 139 13.73 -26.04 -13.20
CA ASP A 139 13.41 -26.59 -11.88
C ASP A 139 11.92 -26.96 -11.81
N PRO A 140 11.55 -28.05 -11.13
CA PRO A 140 10.16 -28.42 -10.96
C PRO A 140 9.43 -27.35 -10.14
N ILE A 141 8.20 -27.03 -10.54
CA ILE A 141 7.37 -26.08 -9.79
C ILE A 141 6.95 -26.72 -8.46
N PRO A 142 7.34 -26.14 -7.31
CA PRO A 142 6.96 -26.70 -6.02
C PRO A 142 5.44 -26.82 -5.88
N GLY A 143 4.95 -28.02 -5.54
CA GLY A 143 3.52 -28.26 -5.33
C GLY A 143 2.71 -28.66 -6.56
N LEU A 144 3.32 -28.76 -7.75
CA LEU A 144 2.72 -29.35 -8.95
C LEU A 144 3.27 -30.77 -9.20
N GLN A 145 3.02 -31.69 -8.27
CA GLN A 145 3.21 -33.12 -8.47
C GLN A 145 1.87 -33.83 -8.54
#